data_602897d2b94aed1f959666a26b715e9d
#
_entry.id   602897d2b94aed1f959666a26b715e9d
#
_cell.length_a   1.000
_cell.length_b   1.000
_cell.length_c   1.000
_cell.angle_alpha   90.00
_cell.angle_beta   90.00
_cell.angle_gamma   90.00
#
_symmetry.space_group_name_H-M   'P 1'
#
loop_
_entity.id
_entity.type
_entity.pdbx_description
1 polymer ?
#
loop_
_entity_poly.entity_id
_entity_poly.type
_entity_poly.pdbx_seq_one_letter_code
_entity_poly.pdbx_strand_id
1 'polypeptide(L)'
;QIEQELPVAGDRWPWGDPHRYPHRPHPVGGNGEIFLRGTRALGIEARVGPVAIANGRFGNRPHCIYRGFCLQGCKVNAKASPLITHVPDALAHGAEVRADSMVTRIAIDRESGRALGVHYVRDGRERFQRAAMVAVAGYSIETPRLLLNSACSRFPHGVGNDFDQVGRYLMVQGAPQTAGRFDAEVRMYKAPPPEVSTEQFYETDPARDFQRGFSIQTVSPLPITWAEHVAAQGHWGGALREYMSDYVHWACLGALCEFLPQPGNRVTLAEEKDRYGLPVADFSYSQCDNDRAQAKAAQSVMEDILHAAGAGEVITIQRYAHLVGGARMAGDQHSGVVDQFCRSFAVPNLYITDGSVLPTQGAANPALTIMAVAARAADQLAAGARSGSAS
;
A
#
# COMPACT_ATOMS: atom_id res chain seq x y z
N GLN A 1 18.49 1.30 -4.16
CA GLN A 1 18.18 1.97 -5.45
C GLN A 1 16.88 2.78 -5.32
N ILE A 2 15.70 2.17 -5.13
CA ILE A 2 14.40 2.88 -5.09
C ILE A 2 14.36 3.99 -4.05
N GLU A 3 14.94 3.81 -2.87
CA GLU A 3 15.02 4.87 -1.85
C GLU A 3 15.78 6.11 -2.30
N GLN A 4 16.78 5.94 -3.17
CA GLN A 4 17.54 7.04 -3.77
C GLN A 4 16.73 7.75 -4.87
N GLU A 5 15.99 6.98 -5.68
CA GLU A 5 15.13 7.51 -6.74
C GLU A 5 13.93 8.27 -6.19
N LEU A 6 13.45 7.88 -4.99
CA LEU A 6 12.31 8.49 -4.31
C LEU A 6 12.64 9.55 -3.26
N PRO A 7 13.83 10.07 -3.15
CA PRO A 7 14.47 10.84 -2.09
C PRO A 7 13.90 10.55 -0.69
N VAL A 8 14.04 9.30 -0.22
CA VAL A 8 13.57 8.92 1.12
C VAL A 8 14.37 9.68 2.17
N ALA A 9 13.65 10.33 3.08
CA ALA A 9 14.19 11.09 4.19
C ALA A 9 13.86 10.38 5.51
N GLY A 10 14.84 10.17 6.37
CA GLY A 10 14.63 9.48 7.65
C GLY A 10 15.87 9.52 8.53
N ASP A 11 15.69 9.17 9.80
CA ASP A 11 16.77 8.99 10.77
C ASP A 11 17.45 7.61 10.56
N ARG A 12 18.54 7.36 11.29
CA ARG A 12 19.13 6.02 11.33
C ARG A 12 18.08 5.04 11.89
N TRP A 13 17.76 4.01 11.09
CA TRP A 13 16.75 3.03 11.45
C TRP A 13 17.38 1.90 12.28
N PRO A 14 16.89 1.63 13.50
CA PRO A 14 17.51 0.64 14.38
C PRO A 14 16.98 -0.80 14.16
N TRP A 15 15.86 -0.94 13.46
CA TRP A 15 15.23 -2.24 13.20
C TRP A 15 15.66 -2.81 11.84
N GLY A 16 15.88 -4.11 11.76
CA GLY A 16 16.43 -4.77 10.58
C GLY A 16 17.92 -4.46 10.38
N ASP A 17 18.38 -4.49 9.13
CA ASP A 17 19.76 -4.13 8.80
C ASP A 17 20.03 -2.65 9.06
N PRO A 18 21.18 -2.30 9.69
CA PRO A 18 21.53 -0.90 9.92
C PRO A 18 21.51 -0.10 8.62
N HIS A 19 20.64 0.88 8.54
CA HIS A 19 20.36 1.62 7.32
C HIS A 19 20.43 3.13 7.53
N ARG A 20 20.91 3.85 6.51
CA ARG A 20 20.89 5.32 6.43
C ARG A 20 20.14 5.72 5.16
N TYR A 21 19.13 6.54 5.33
CA TYR A 21 18.37 7.06 4.22
C TYR A 21 19.13 8.16 3.45
N PRO A 22 18.83 8.36 2.15
CA PRO A 22 19.52 9.36 1.32
C PRO A 22 19.41 10.79 1.83
N HIS A 23 18.30 11.14 2.48
CA HIS A 23 18.02 12.47 2.97
C HIS A 23 17.87 12.52 4.50
N ARG A 24 18.18 13.68 5.08
CA ARG A 24 18.00 13.93 6.51
C ARG A 24 16.53 13.81 6.91
N PRO A 25 16.24 13.39 8.16
CA PRO A 25 14.88 13.33 8.67
C PRO A 25 14.22 14.71 8.64
N HIS A 26 12.91 14.75 8.49
CA HIS A 26 12.13 15.96 8.64
C HIS A 26 12.09 16.43 10.09
N PRO A 27 11.91 17.74 10.36
CA PRO A 27 11.63 18.22 11.71
C PRO A 27 10.33 17.61 12.21
N VAL A 28 10.31 17.32 13.50
CA VAL A 28 9.15 16.75 14.19
C VAL A 28 8.15 17.86 14.48
N GLY A 29 6.87 17.62 14.21
CA GLY A 29 5.76 18.50 14.58
C GLY A 29 5.10 18.08 15.88
N GLY A 30 3.99 18.74 16.25
CA GLY A 30 3.33 18.50 17.52
C GLY A 30 2.87 17.06 17.74
N ASN A 31 2.39 16.39 16.68
CA ASN A 31 1.97 15.00 16.76
C ASN A 31 3.14 14.07 17.06
N GLY A 32 4.27 14.28 16.40
CA GLY A 32 5.48 13.52 16.64
C GLY A 32 6.09 13.78 18.03
N GLU A 33 6.05 15.01 18.54
CA GLU A 33 6.49 15.34 19.90
C GLU A 33 5.64 14.63 20.97
N ILE A 34 4.32 14.54 20.77
CA ILE A 34 3.43 13.75 21.64
C ILE A 34 3.84 12.27 21.63
N PHE A 35 4.06 11.70 20.43
CA PHE A 35 4.48 10.32 20.29
C PHE A 35 5.81 10.05 20.99
N LEU A 36 6.84 10.87 20.75
CA LEU A 36 8.15 10.75 21.40
C LEU A 36 8.07 10.90 22.93
N ARG A 37 7.19 11.76 23.45
CA ARG A 37 6.98 11.93 24.88
C ARG A 37 6.40 10.65 25.52
N GLY A 38 5.34 10.11 24.91
CA GLY A 38 4.69 8.89 25.41
C GLY A 38 5.60 7.66 25.33
N THR A 39 6.28 7.47 24.19
CA THR A 39 7.19 6.34 24.02
C THR A 39 8.38 6.40 24.98
N ARG A 40 8.97 7.57 25.22
CA ARG A 40 10.04 7.73 26.24
C ARG A 40 9.57 7.37 27.64
N ALA A 41 8.36 7.78 28.03
CA ALA A 41 7.80 7.47 29.34
C ALA A 41 7.58 5.95 29.55
N LEU A 42 7.35 5.22 28.46
CA LEU A 42 7.13 3.76 28.48
C LEU A 42 8.40 2.95 28.14
N GLY A 43 9.53 3.58 27.87
CA GLY A 43 10.75 2.89 27.44
C GLY A 43 10.66 2.27 26.05
N ILE A 44 9.76 2.75 25.20
CA ILE A 44 9.60 2.31 23.81
C ILE A 44 10.55 3.11 22.92
N GLU A 45 11.34 2.41 22.09
CA GLU A 45 12.18 3.06 21.10
C GLU A 45 11.34 3.60 19.93
N ALA A 46 11.57 4.86 19.55
CA ALA A 46 10.91 5.51 18.42
C ALA A 46 11.88 6.41 17.67
N ARG A 47 11.70 6.54 16.35
CA ARG A 47 12.56 7.32 15.45
C ARG A 47 11.74 8.19 14.51
N VAL A 48 12.33 9.25 14.00
CA VAL A 48 11.74 10.01 12.90
C VAL A 48 11.62 9.08 11.70
N GLY A 49 10.39 8.80 11.27
CA GLY A 49 10.07 7.77 10.31
C GLY A 49 10.65 8.05 8.92
N PRO A 50 10.97 7.00 8.14
CA PRO A 50 11.33 7.16 6.76
C PRO A 50 10.11 7.55 5.93
N VAL A 51 10.25 8.62 5.15
CA VAL A 51 9.21 9.09 4.23
C VAL A 51 9.80 9.46 2.87
N ALA A 52 9.12 9.09 1.81
CA ALA A 52 9.51 9.44 0.45
C ALA A 52 9.11 10.89 0.11
N ILE A 53 9.60 11.82 0.91
CA ILE A 53 9.32 13.27 0.81
C ILE A 53 10.66 14.01 0.88
N ALA A 54 10.98 14.81 -0.13
CA ALA A 54 12.25 15.50 -0.22
C ALA A 54 12.44 16.48 0.94
N ASN A 55 13.49 16.27 1.74
CA ASN A 55 13.96 17.20 2.76
C ASN A 55 15.28 17.84 2.29
N GLY A 56 15.18 18.72 1.34
CA GLY A 56 16.26 19.33 0.57
C GLY A 56 15.93 19.31 -0.91
N ARG A 57 16.78 19.96 -1.72
CA ARG A 57 16.61 19.96 -3.16
C ARG A 57 16.91 18.58 -3.74
N PHE A 58 16.04 18.08 -4.60
CA PHE A 58 16.22 16.82 -5.31
C PHE A 58 15.95 17.01 -6.82
N GLY A 59 17.00 17.08 -7.61
CA GLY A 59 16.92 17.48 -9.00
C GLY A 59 16.24 18.86 -9.13
N ASN A 60 15.17 18.92 -9.92
CA ASN A 60 14.37 20.14 -10.10
C ASN A 60 13.20 20.25 -9.11
N ARG A 61 13.03 19.29 -8.20
CA ARG A 61 11.95 19.31 -7.22
C ARG A 61 12.36 20.07 -5.95
N PRO A 62 11.49 20.96 -5.43
CA PRO A 62 11.74 21.66 -4.18
C PRO A 62 11.59 20.70 -2.98
N HIS A 63 12.09 21.15 -1.83
CA HIS A 63 11.84 20.49 -0.56
C HIS A 63 10.40 20.68 -0.07
N CYS A 64 10.01 19.89 0.93
CA CYS A 64 8.73 19.98 1.60
C CYS A 64 8.52 21.37 2.23
N ILE A 65 7.33 21.93 2.10
CA ILE A 65 6.91 23.20 2.69
C ILE A 65 5.92 23.01 3.87
N TYR A 66 5.85 21.80 4.40
CA TYR A 66 5.12 21.43 5.62
C TYR A 66 3.64 21.85 5.65
N ARG A 67 2.91 21.67 4.55
CA ARG A 67 1.48 21.97 4.46
C ARG A 67 0.55 20.91 5.05
N GLY A 68 1.05 19.69 5.30
CA GLY A 68 0.26 18.59 5.84
C GLY A 68 -0.73 17.93 4.86
N PHE A 69 -0.77 18.34 3.58
CA PHE A 69 -1.70 17.81 2.57
C PHE A 69 -1.16 16.61 1.78
N CYS A 70 -0.23 15.85 2.36
CA CYS A 70 0.44 14.75 1.66
C CYS A 70 -0.51 13.65 1.14
N LEU A 71 -1.63 13.42 1.83
CA LEU A 71 -2.62 12.40 1.45
C LEU A 71 -3.58 12.88 0.34
N GLN A 72 -3.69 14.19 0.09
CA GLN A 72 -4.57 14.77 -0.93
C GLN A 72 -3.84 15.43 -2.09
N GLY A 73 -2.53 15.27 -2.16
CA GLY A 73 -1.68 15.83 -3.20
C GLY A 73 -0.64 16.82 -2.68
N CYS A 74 0.56 16.73 -3.22
CA CYS A 74 1.66 17.61 -2.85
C CYS A 74 1.75 18.80 -3.80
N LYS A 75 1.42 20.00 -3.33
CA LYS A 75 1.40 21.22 -4.16
C LYS A 75 2.73 21.50 -4.86
N VAL A 76 3.84 21.11 -4.24
CA VAL A 76 5.20 21.40 -4.73
C VAL A 76 5.93 20.17 -5.23
N ASN A 77 5.27 19.01 -5.34
CA ASN A 77 5.89 17.76 -5.78
C ASN A 77 7.09 17.30 -4.92
N ALA A 78 7.17 17.71 -3.66
CA ALA A 78 8.19 17.20 -2.74
C ALA A 78 7.93 15.75 -2.32
N LYS A 79 6.64 15.35 -2.16
CA LYS A 79 6.27 13.95 -1.93
C LYS A 79 6.45 13.16 -3.22
N ALA A 80 7.25 12.10 -3.15
CA ALA A 80 7.48 11.22 -4.29
C ALA A 80 6.26 10.34 -4.61
N SER A 81 6.08 10.07 -5.88
CA SER A 81 5.17 9.07 -6.44
C SER A 81 5.63 8.74 -7.86
N PRO A 82 5.27 7.56 -8.43
CA PRO A 82 5.59 7.24 -9.82
C PRO A 82 5.17 8.30 -10.82
N LEU A 83 4.06 9.02 -10.55
CA LEU A 83 3.57 10.11 -11.42
C LEU A 83 4.58 11.24 -11.64
N ILE A 84 5.41 11.54 -10.65
CA ILE A 84 6.39 12.64 -10.72
C ILE A 84 7.84 12.16 -10.74
N THR A 85 8.06 10.85 -10.77
CA THR A 85 9.38 10.22 -10.85
C THR A 85 9.48 9.33 -12.09
N HIS A 86 9.09 8.08 -12.01
CA HIS A 86 9.28 7.07 -13.04
C HIS A 86 8.46 7.30 -14.32
N VAL A 87 7.22 7.83 -14.22
CA VAL A 87 6.39 8.07 -15.41
C VAL A 87 7.00 9.15 -16.32
N PRO A 88 7.42 10.33 -15.82
CA PRO A 88 8.12 11.30 -16.65
C PRO A 88 9.42 10.76 -17.26
N ASP A 89 10.17 9.97 -16.52
CA ASP A 89 11.39 9.34 -16.98
C ASP A 89 11.12 8.34 -18.12
N ALA A 90 10.12 7.48 -17.95
CA ALA A 90 9.67 6.54 -18.97
C ALA A 90 9.25 7.26 -20.26
N LEU A 91 8.47 8.34 -20.14
CA LEU A 91 8.05 9.16 -21.28
C LEU A 91 9.26 9.79 -22.02
N ALA A 92 10.25 10.28 -21.27
CA ALA A 92 11.49 10.82 -21.85
C ALA A 92 12.30 9.77 -22.63
N HIS A 93 12.13 8.49 -22.29
CA HIS A 93 12.75 7.34 -22.96
C HIS A 93 11.85 6.68 -24.03
N GLY A 94 10.76 7.33 -24.43
CA GLY A 94 9.91 6.90 -25.54
C GLY A 94 8.74 5.99 -25.15
N ALA A 95 8.44 5.82 -23.88
CA ALA A 95 7.21 5.15 -23.47
C ALA A 95 5.97 6.00 -23.82
N GLU A 96 4.85 5.33 -24.10
CA GLU A 96 3.56 5.97 -24.36
C GLU A 96 2.61 5.71 -23.20
N VAL A 97 1.95 6.75 -22.67
CA VAL A 97 0.85 6.63 -21.71
C VAL A 97 -0.47 6.92 -22.42
N ARG A 98 -1.35 5.94 -22.47
CA ARG A 98 -2.70 6.05 -23.04
C ARG A 98 -3.73 6.13 -21.93
N ALA A 99 -4.08 7.35 -21.54
CA ALA A 99 -5.18 7.58 -20.60
C ALA A 99 -6.53 7.16 -21.19
N ASP A 100 -7.53 7.03 -20.33
CA ASP A 100 -8.92 6.68 -20.68
C ASP A 100 -9.04 5.38 -21.51
N SER A 101 -8.16 4.42 -21.22
CA SER A 101 -8.04 3.16 -21.93
C SER A 101 -8.25 2.00 -20.96
N MET A 102 -9.48 1.49 -20.87
CA MET A 102 -9.83 0.35 -20.01
C MET A 102 -9.43 -0.96 -20.66
N VAL A 103 -8.44 -1.64 -20.10
CA VAL A 103 -8.06 -2.99 -20.54
C VAL A 103 -9.13 -3.98 -20.09
N THR A 104 -9.69 -4.72 -21.05
CA THR A 104 -10.83 -5.63 -20.82
C THR A 104 -10.43 -7.09 -20.73
N ARG A 105 -9.38 -7.49 -21.45
CA ARG A 105 -8.85 -8.87 -21.39
C ARG A 105 -7.44 -8.96 -21.96
N ILE A 106 -6.72 -9.99 -21.55
CA ILE A 106 -5.44 -10.41 -22.13
C ILE A 106 -5.76 -11.44 -23.24
N ALA A 107 -5.29 -11.21 -24.45
CA ALA A 107 -5.44 -12.14 -25.56
C ALA A 107 -4.34 -13.22 -25.49
N ILE A 108 -4.74 -14.49 -25.51
CA ILE A 108 -3.83 -15.63 -25.42
C ILE A 108 -3.85 -16.41 -26.74
N ASP A 109 -2.67 -16.75 -27.24
CA ASP A 109 -2.49 -17.68 -28.34
C ASP A 109 -2.85 -19.12 -27.90
N ARG A 110 -3.71 -19.79 -28.65
CA ARG A 110 -4.25 -21.10 -28.28
C ARG A 110 -3.18 -22.20 -28.31
N GLU A 111 -2.23 -22.12 -29.26
CA GLU A 111 -1.22 -23.15 -29.47
C GLU A 111 -0.04 -22.96 -28.54
N SER A 112 0.57 -21.79 -28.55
CA SER A 112 1.78 -21.51 -27.76
C SER A 112 1.48 -21.18 -26.28
N GLY A 113 0.24 -20.77 -25.94
CA GLY A 113 -0.11 -20.28 -24.61
C GLY A 113 0.47 -18.91 -24.26
N ARG A 114 1.06 -18.19 -25.24
CA ARG A 114 1.66 -16.87 -25.02
C ARG A 114 0.59 -15.76 -25.08
N ALA A 115 0.81 -14.69 -24.34
CA ALA A 115 0.04 -13.48 -24.50
C ALA A 115 0.36 -12.81 -25.86
N LEU A 116 -0.65 -12.47 -26.64
CA LEU A 116 -0.57 -11.76 -27.92
C LEU A 116 -0.63 -10.24 -27.72
N GLY A 117 -1.19 -9.77 -26.61
CA GLY A 117 -1.44 -8.38 -26.32
C GLY A 117 -2.72 -8.25 -25.47
N VAL A 118 -3.32 -7.07 -25.50
CA VAL A 118 -4.51 -6.77 -24.69
C VAL A 118 -5.62 -6.14 -25.53
N HIS A 119 -6.86 -6.51 -25.22
CA HIS A 119 -8.04 -5.76 -25.67
C HIS A 119 -8.32 -4.64 -24.69
N TYR A 120 -8.73 -3.50 -25.21
CA TYR A 120 -9.09 -2.34 -24.37
C TYR A 120 -10.19 -1.50 -25.04
N VAL A 121 -10.95 -0.79 -24.22
CA VAL A 121 -11.95 0.17 -24.69
C VAL A 121 -11.44 1.58 -24.50
N ARG A 122 -11.48 2.38 -25.55
CA ARG A 122 -11.21 3.82 -25.55
C ARG A 122 -12.23 4.53 -26.43
N ASP A 123 -12.78 5.64 -25.95
CA ASP A 123 -13.81 6.41 -26.66
C ASP A 123 -15.02 5.54 -27.07
N GLY A 124 -15.43 4.61 -26.20
CA GLY A 124 -16.52 3.67 -26.42
C GLY A 124 -16.26 2.61 -27.50
N ARG A 125 -15.04 2.47 -27.99
CA ARG A 125 -14.65 1.50 -29.03
C ARG A 125 -13.67 0.49 -28.52
N GLU A 126 -13.91 -0.79 -28.79
CA GLU A 126 -12.95 -1.85 -28.56
C GLU A 126 -11.76 -1.72 -29.51
N ARG A 127 -10.57 -1.91 -28.96
CA ARG A 127 -9.28 -1.87 -29.65
C ARG A 127 -8.39 -3.02 -29.20
N PHE A 128 -7.39 -3.35 -29.98
CA PHE A 128 -6.39 -4.35 -29.65
C PHE A 128 -4.99 -3.74 -29.72
N GLN A 129 -4.19 -3.92 -28.67
CA GLN A 129 -2.79 -3.60 -28.67
C GLN A 129 -1.98 -4.90 -28.68
N ARG A 130 -1.31 -5.17 -29.79
CA ARG A 130 -0.35 -6.27 -29.88
C ARG A 130 0.87 -5.95 -29.01
N ALA A 131 1.40 -6.96 -28.32
CA ALA A 131 2.60 -6.85 -27.50
C ALA A 131 3.37 -8.18 -27.50
N ALA A 132 4.70 -8.10 -27.57
CA ALA A 132 5.57 -9.27 -27.39
C ALA A 132 5.55 -9.75 -25.94
N MET A 133 5.28 -8.85 -25.00
CA MET A 133 5.25 -9.05 -23.55
C MET A 133 4.15 -8.20 -22.93
N VAL A 134 3.48 -8.71 -21.90
CA VAL A 134 2.44 -8.00 -21.16
C VAL A 134 2.84 -7.95 -19.69
N ALA A 135 2.83 -6.74 -19.10
CA ALA A 135 2.97 -6.54 -17.68
C ALA A 135 1.66 -5.97 -17.10
N VAL A 136 1.10 -6.62 -16.10
CA VAL A 136 -0.12 -6.21 -15.42
C VAL A 136 0.25 -5.53 -14.10
N ALA A 137 -0.32 -4.35 -13.85
CA ALA A 137 -0.11 -3.56 -12.64
C ALA A 137 -1.44 -2.90 -12.20
N GLY A 138 -2.49 -3.72 -12.03
CA GLY A 138 -3.85 -3.29 -11.72
C GLY A 138 -4.21 -3.35 -10.22
N TYR A 139 -3.25 -3.61 -9.34
CA TYR A 139 -3.36 -3.85 -7.89
C TYR A 139 -4.25 -5.07 -7.52
N SER A 140 -4.40 -5.32 -6.23
CA SER A 140 -4.94 -6.56 -5.63
C SER A 140 -6.40 -6.89 -5.94
N ILE A 141 -7.15 -5.98 -6.53
CA ILE A 141 -8.54 -6.24 -6.96
C ILE A 141 -8.61 -6.34 -8.49
N GLU A 142 -8.13 -5.33 -9.22
CA GLU A 142 -8.29 -5.29 -10.68
C GLU A 142 -7.33 -6.25 -11.40
N THR A 143 -6.16 -6.58 -10.83
CA THR A 143 -5.28 -7.59 -11.42
C THR A 143 -5.92 -8.98 -11.44
N PRO A 144 -6.38 -9.56 -10.31
CA PRO A 144 -7.14 -10.82 -10.35
C PRO A 144 -8.41 -10.72 -11.21
N ARG A 145 -9.16 -9.62 -11.13
CA ARG A 145 -10.34 -9.41 -11.96
C ARG A 145 -10.02 -9.49 -13.45
N LEU A 146 -8.94 -8.84 -13.90
CA LEU A 146 -8.50 -8.90 -15.30
C LEU A 146 -8.10 -10.30 -15.73
N LEU A 147 -7.34 -11.03 -14.88
CA LEU A 147 -6.95 -12.41 -15.16
C LEU A 147 -8.16 -13.34 -15.29
N LEU A 148 -9.14 -13.23 -14.38
CA LEU A 148 -10.37 -14.00 -14.40
C LEU A 148 -11.24 -13.65 -15.62
N ASN A 149 -11.42 -12.36 -15.94
CA ASN A 149 -12.15 -11.91 -17.14
C ASN A 149 -11.44 -12.28 -18.46
N SER A 150 -10.18 -12.71 -18.41
CA SER A 150 -9.42 -13.16 -19.58
C SER A 150 -9.58 -14.65 -19.87
N ALA A 151 -10.64 -15.30 -19.33
CA ALA A 151 -10.94 -16.68 -19.60
C ALA A 151 -11.05 -16.97 -21.12
N CYS A 152 -10.48 -18.10 -21.53
CA CYS A 152 -10.46 -18.55 -22.91
C CYS A 152 -10.43 -20.08 -22.98
N SER A 153 -10.46 -20.66 -24.19
CA SER A 153 -10.45 -22.12 -24.34
C SER A 153 -9.24 -22.83 -23.72
N ARG A 154 -8.09 -22.14 -23.62
CA ARG A 154 -6.88 -22.67 -22.97
C ARG A 154 -6.90 -22.48 -21.44
N PHE A 155 -7.52 -21.42 -20.97
CA PHE A 155 -7.64 -21.06 -19.56
C PHE A 155 -9.12 -20.81 -19.22
N PRO A 156 -9.96 -21.87 -19.10
CA PRO A 156 -11.41 -21.71 -18.95
C PRO A 156 -11.84 -21.03 -17.65
N HIS A 157 -10.97 -21.03 -16.64
CA HIS A 157 -11.22 -20.43 -15.33
C HIS A 157 -10.46 -19.10 -15.10
N GLY A 158 -9.94 -18.49 -16.19
CA GLY A 158 -9.10 -17.28 -16.14
C GLY A 158 -7.64 -17.58 -16.42
N VAL A 159 -6.93 -16.60 -16.93
CA VAL A 159 -5.49 -16.73 -17.25
C VAL A 159 -4.67 -16.98 -15.99
N GLY A 160 -3.92 -18.09 -15.99
CA GLY A 160 -3.08 -18.50 -14.87
C GLY A 160 -3.85 -19.06 -13.66
N ASN A 161 -5.12 -19.43 -13.83
CA ASN A 161 -5.97 -19.92 -12.75
C ASN A 161 -6.27 -21.43 -12.80
N ASP A 162 -5.41 -22.21 -13.42
CA ASP A 162 -5.59 -23.68 -13.55
C ASP A 162 -5.61 -24.40 -12.18
N PHE A 163 -5.00 -23.81 -11.18
CA PHE A 163 -4.93 -24.33 -9.81
C PHE A 163 -5.71 -23.48 -8.78
N ASP A 164 -6.66 -22.69 -9.26
CA ASP A 164 -7.52 -21.82 -8.41
C ASP A 164 -6.70 -20.91 -7.45
N GLN A 165 -5.57 -20.36 -7.93
CA GLN A 165 -4.72 -19.45 -7.16
C GLN A 165 -5.01 -17.98 -7.42
N VAL A 166 -5.58 -17.63 -8.59
CA VAL A 166 -5.93 -16.25 -8.90
C VAL A 166 -7.08 -15.78 -8.00
N GLY A 167 -6.88 -14.64 -7.41
CA GLY A 167 -7.80 -14.01 -6.46
C GLY A 167 -7.58 -14.41 -5.01
N ARG A 168 -6.98 -15.56 -4.71
CA ARG A 168 -6.77 -16.04 -3.33
C ARG A 168 -5.75 -15.22 -2.55
N TYR A 169 -5.84 -15.32 -1.22
CA TYR A 169 -4.94 -14.66 -0.27
C TYR A 169 -4.94 -13.15 -0.40
N LEU A 170 -6.11 -12.56 -0.67
CA LEU A 170 -6.30 -11.14 -0.53
C LEU A 170 -6.04 -10.74 0.94
N MET A 171 -5.10 -9.85 1.15
CA MET A 171 -4.77 -9.32 2.46
C MET A 171 -5.14 -7.85 2.55
N VAL A 172 -5.77 -7.49 3.64
CA VAL A 172 -6.11 -6.10 3.98
C VAL A 172 -5.47 -5.80 5.32
N GLN A 173 -4.52 -4.89 5.34
CA GLN A 173 -3.78 -4.58 6.54
C GLN A 173 -4.68 -3.94 7.60
N GLY A 174 -4.68 -4.45 8.82
CA GLY A 174 -5.30 -3.80 9.94
C GLY A 174 -4.56 -2.50 10.26
N ALA A 175 -5.30 -1.40 10.29
CA ALA A 175 -4.74 -0.07 10.51
C ALA A 175 -5.56 0.70 11.55
N PRO A 176 -5.73 0.18 12.81
CA PRO A 176 -6.42 0.93 13.86
C PRO A 176 -5.72 2.27 14.09
N GLN A 177 -6.51 3.31 14.29
CA GLN A 177 -6.03 4.65 14.59
C GLN A 177 -6.58 5.08 15.93
N THR A 178 -5.69 5.53 16.82
CA THR A 178 -6.03 5.99 18.17
C THR A 178 -5.65 7.46 18.29
N ALA A 179 -6.60 8.29 18.68
CA ALA A 179 -6.41 9.72 18.86
C ALA A 179 -6.58 10.09 20.33
N GLY A 180 -5.73 10.98 20.81
CA GLY A 180 -5.76 11.54 22.16
C GLY A 180 -5.91 13.06 22.14
N ARG A 181 -6.76 13.59 23.03
CA ARG A 181 -6.97 15.01 23.23
C ARG A 181 -6.03 15.57 24.30
N PHE A 182 -5.48 16.72 24.03
CA PHE A 182 -4.55 17.46 24.91
C PHE A 182 -5.05 18.87 25.18
N ASP A 183 -4.71 19.46 26.34
CA ASP A 183 -5.05 20.85 26.66
C ASP A 183 -4.26 21.85 25.79
N ALA A 184 -3.00 21.52 25.44
CA ALA A 184 -2.20 22.32 24.54
C ALA A 184 -2.54 22.00 23.07
N GLU A 185 -2.38 22.98 22.19
CA GLU A 185 -2.53 22.79 20.74
C GLU A 185 -1.42 21.86 20.21
N VAL A 186 -1.82 20.75 19.59
CA VAL A 186 -0.93 19.76 18.96
C VAL A 186 -0.71 20.08 17.48
N ARG A 187 -1.78 20.44 16.77
CA ARG A 187 -1.76 20.75 15.33
C ARG A 187 -1.18 19.61 14.49
N MET A 188 -1.68 18.38 14.69
CA MET A 188 -1.20 17.15 14.05
C MET A 188 -1.04 17.21 12.52
N TYR A 189 -1.66 18.19 11.87
CA TYR A 189 -1.65 18.37 10.41
C TYR A 189 -0.41 19.13 9.89
N LYS A 190 0.50 19.60 10.73
CA LYS A 190 1.58 20.52 10.31
C LYS A 190 2.89 19.88 9.90
N ALA A 191 3.00 18.55 9.92
CA ALA A 191 4.20 17.84 9.49
C ALA A 191 3.90 16.79 8.42
N PRO A 192 4.91 16.26 7.69
CA PRO A 192 4.69 15.18 6.75
C PRO A 192 4.46 13.87 7.50
N PRO A 193 3.28 13.23 7.36
CA PRO A 193 3.03 11.94 8.00
C PRO A 193 3.73 10.78 7.24
N PRO A 194 4.24 9.74 7.93
CA PRO A 194 4.46 9.71 9.39
C PRO A 194 5.65 10.57 9.81
N GLU A 195 5.51 11.25 10.96
CA GLU A 195 6.61 12.03 11.55
C GLU A 195 7.56 11.12 12.33
N VAL A 196 6.99 10.27 13.17
CA VAL A 196 7.69 9.35 14.06
C VAL A 196 7.05 7.98 13.95
N SER A 197 7.88 6.94 14.04
CA SER A 197 7.43 5.54 14.01
C SER A 197 8.24 4.68 14.98
N THR A 198 7.65 3.55 15.38
CA THR A 198 8.34 2.46 16.06
C THR A 198 8.03 1.13 15.39
N GLU A 199 9.05 0.30 15.22
CA GLU A 199 8.92 -1.10 14.79
C GLU A 199 9.32 -2.07 15.91
N GLN A 200 9.34 -1.62 17.17
CA GLN A 200 9.68 -2.47 18.30
C GLN A 200 8.78 -3.70 18.44
N PHE A 201 7.57 -3.63 17.90
CA PHE A 201 6.58 -4.71 17.96
C PHE A 201 6.45 -5.50 16.64
N TYR A 202 7.38 -5.31 15.70
CA TYR A 202 7.30 -5.85 14.34
C TYR A 202 7.45 -7.37 14.30
N GLU A 203 8.41 -7.91 15.02
CA GLU A 203 8.73 -9.34 14.99
C GLU A 203 7.74 -10.17 15.81
N THR A 204 7.62 -11.45 15.47
CA THR A 204 6.87 -12.42 16.27
C THR A 204 7.54 -12.57 17.63
N ASP A 205 6.77 -12.38 18.70
CA ASP A 205 7.22 -12.54 20.08
C ASP A 205 6.47 -13.73 20.72
N PRO A 206 7.18 -14.78 21.16
CA PRO A 206 6.56 -15.95 21.78
C PRO A 206 5.74 -15.65 23.05
N ALA A 207 5.96 -14.48 23.67
CA ALA A 207 5.19 -14.05 24.85
C ALA A 207 3.80 -13.50 24.50
N ARG A 208 3.53 -13.26 23.21
CA ARG A 208 2.23 -12.79 22.73
C ARG A 208 1.35 -13.95 22.29
N ASP A 209 0.05 -13.75 22.37
CA ASP A 209 -0.98 -14.73 21.96
C ASP A 209 -1.31 -14.68 20.45
N PHE A 210 -0.47 -14.00 19.65
CA PHE A 210 -0.59 -13.90 18.20
C PHE A 210 0.78 -13.99 17.52
N GLN A 211 0.76 -14.42 16.27
CA GLN A 211 1.93 -14.46 15.38
C GLN A 211 2.07 -13.16 14.59
N ARG A 212 3.27 -12.88 14.09
CA ARG A 212 3.64 -11.64 13.40
C ARG A 212 3.61 -10.46 14.36
N GLY A 213 3.61 -9.25 13.82
CA GLY A 213 3.64 -8.06 14.64
C GLY A 213 3.01 -6.85 13.98
N PHE A 214 3.28 -5.70 14.57
CA PHE A 214 2.78 -4.42 14.08
C PHE A 214 3.83 -3.32 14.27
N SER A 215 3.76 -2.32 13.43
CA SER A 215 4.43 -1.03 13.67
C SER A 215 3.41 0.01 14.13
N ILE A 216 3.89 1.06 14.80
CA ILE A 216 3.07 2.22 15.18
C ILE A 216 3.74 3.47 14.63
N GLN A 217 2.93 4.35 14.05
CA GLN A 217 3.39 5.60 13.46
C GLN A 217 2.42 6.74 13.77
N THR A 218 2.90 7.97 13.69
CA THR A 218 1.99 9.12 13.69
C THR A 218 1.17 9.15 12.42
N VAL A 219 -0.10 9.45 12.54
CA VAL A 219 -1.00 9.71 11.42
C VAL A 219 -1.67 11.07 11.60
N SER A 220 -2.03 11.69 10.49
CA SER A 220 -2.61 13.04 10.52
C SER A 220 -3.91 13.05 9.70
N PRO A 221 -5.03 12.56 10.26
CA PRO A 221 -6.31 12.64 9.59
C PRO A 221 -6.61 14.09 9.21
N LEU A 222 -6.97 14.33 7.96
CA LEU A 222 -7.35 15.65 7.50
C LEU A 222 -8.69 16.08 8.13
N PRO A 223 -8.98 17.39 8.24
CA PRO A 223 -10.21 17.87 8.86
C PRO A 223 -11.48 17.22 8.31
N ILE A 224 -11.53 16.94 7.00
CA ILE A 224 -12.70 16.28 6.39
C ILE A 224 -12.84 14.82 6.87
N THR A 225 -11.75 14.07 6.94
CA THR A 225 -11.75 12.70 7.45
C THR A 225 -12.08 12.64 8.94
N TRP A 226 -11.60 13.64 9.70
CA TRP A 226 -11.94 13.80 11.11
C TRP A 226 -13.42 14.09 11.31
N ALA A 227 -13.98 15.03 10.53
CA ALA A 227 -15.40 15.36 10.56
C ALA A 227 -16.29 14.16 10.20
N GLU A 228 -15.91 13.40 9.17
CA GLU A 228 -16.61 12.17 8.77
C GLU A 228 -16.66 11.16 9.95
N HIS A 229 -15.53 10.97 10.62
CA HIS A 229 -15.44 10.08 11.75
C HIS A 229 -16.32 10.53 12.93
N VAL A 230 -16.24 11.80 13.32
CA VAL A 230 -17.03 12.39 14.39
C VAL A 230 -18.53 12.32 14.06
N ALA A 231 -18.90 12.59 12.81
CA ALA A 231 -20.28 12.47 12.35
C ALA A 231 -20.80 11.03 12.38
N ALA A 232 -19.95 10.04 12.04
CA ALA A 232 -20.30 8.61 12.12
C ALA A 232 -20.58 8.16 13.56
N GLN A 233 -20.04 8.86 14.55
CA GLN A 233 -20.33 8.63 15.98
C GLN A 233 -21.61 9.33 16.47
N GLY A 234 -22.37 9.95 15.58
CA GLY A 234 -23.64 10.59 15.88
C GLY A 234 -23.56 12.09 16.24
N HIS A 235 -22.40 12.72 16.08
CA HIS A 235 -22.26 14.16 16.33
C HIS A 235 -22.64 14.98 15.09
N TRP A 236 -23.72 15.75 15.18
CA TRP A 236 -24.24 16.59 14.10
C TRP A 236 -24.48 18.04 14.55
N GLY A 237 -24.55 18.96 13.61
CA GLY A 237 -24.90 20.36 13.88
C GLY A 237 -23.94 21.05 14.85
N GLY A 238 -24.44 21.49 15.99
CA GLY A 238 -23.65 22.16 17.04
C GLY A 238 -22.55 21.28 17.63
N ALA A 239 -22.86 20.03 17.93
CA ALA A 239 -21.91 19.08 18.50
C ALA A 239 -20.75 18.79 17.52
N LEU A 240 -21.03 18.61 16.22
CA LEU A 240 -19.97 18.44 15.22
C LEU A 240 -19.08 19.69 15.14
N ARG A 241 -19.66 20.89 15.20
CA ARG A 241 -18.90 22.15 15.19
C ARG A 241 -17.97 22.25 16.39
N GLU A 242 -18.44 21.87 17.58
CA GLU A 242 -17.65 21.87 18.80
C GLU A 242 -16.44 20.93 18.68
N TYR A 243 -16.65 19.68 18.28
CA TYR A 243 -15.56 18.74 18.01
C TYR A 243 -14.57 19.27 16.96
N MET A 244 -15.06 19.90 15.89
CA MET A 244 -14.18 20.44 14.85
C MET A 244 -13.40 21.68 15.33
N SER A 245 -13.93 22.47 16.24
CA SER A 245 -13.19 23.58 16.85
C SER A 245 -12.02 23.10 17.71
N ASP A 246 -12.14 21.90 18.29
CA ASP A 246 -11.14 21.25 19.14
C ASP A 246 -10.11 20.41 18.35
N TYR A 247 -10.25 20.28 17.03
CA TYR A 247 -9.38 19.48 16.14
C TYR A 247 -7.88 19.77 16.32
N VAL A 248 -7.51 21.00 16.65
CA VAL A 248 -6.11 21.41 16.82
C VAL A 248 -5.46 20.81 18.09
N HIS A 249 -6.25 20.31 19.01
CA HIS A 249 -5.83 19.73 20.29
C HIS A 249 -5.61 18.22 20.23
N TRP A 250 -5.92 17.58 19.11
CA TRP A 250 -5.79 16.14 18.97
C TRP A 250 -4.45 15.72 18.39
N ALA A 251 -3.87 14.64 18.96
CA ALA A 251 -2.79 13.85 18.38
C ALA A 251 -3.38 12.52 17.88
N CYS A 252 -2.82 11.95 16.81
CA CYS A 252 -3.30 10.67 16.29
C CYS A 252 -2.15 9.75 15.94
N LEU A 253 -2.26 8.50 16.39
CA LEU A 253 -1.38 7.39 16.09
C LEU A 253 -2.10 6.38 15.22
N GLY A 254 -1.36 5.62 14.43
CA GLY A 254 -1.91 4.51 13.65
C GLY A 254 -0.98 3.32 13.71
N ALA A 255 -1.53 2.14 13.88
CA ALA A 255 -0.79 0.91 13.75
C ALA A 255 -0.91 0.35 12.34
N LEU A 256 0.07 -0.43 11.93
CA LEU A 256 0.06 -1.26 10.74
C LEU A 256 0.30 -2.69 11.17
N CYS A 257 -0.74 -3.52 11.09
CA CYS A 257 -0.74 -4.90 11.57
C CYS A 257 -0.50 -5.87 10.42
N GLU A 258 0.45 -6.79 10.54
CA GLU A 258 0.66 -7.84 9.55
C GLU A 258 -0.37 -8.96 9.74
N PHE A 259 -1.54 -8.82 9.12
CA PHE A 259 -2.56 -9.85 9.13
C PHE A 259 -2.15 -11.05 8.29
N LEU A 260 -2.58 -12.25 8.74
CA LEU A 260 -2.16 -13.50 8.12
C LEU A 260 -2.87 -13.74 6.77
N PRO A 261 -2.17 -14.28 5.76
CA PRO A 261 -2.78 -14.65 4.49
C PRO A 261 -3.74 -15.83 4.68
N GLN A 262 -5.03 -15.60 4.40
CA GLN A 262 -6.07 -16.63 4.49
C GLN A 262 -6.51 -17.06 3.07
N PRO A 263 -6.60 -18.36 2.76
CA PRO A 263 -6.98 -18.81 1.42
C PRO A 263 -8.43 -18.48 1.06
N GLY A 264 -9.31 -18.29 2.06
CA GLY A 264 -10.71 -17.90 1.88
C GLY A 264 -10.90 -16.40 1.61
N ASN A 265 -9.92 -15.55 1.93
CA ASN A 265 -9.92 -14.14 1.58
C ASN A 265 -9.52 -14.02 0.11
N ARG A 266 -10.49 -13.68 -0.76
CA ARG A 266 -10.25 -13.75 -2.19
C ARG A 266 -11.08 -12.78 -2.99
N VAL A 267 -10.60 -12.48 -4.19
CA VAL A 267 -11.33 -11.79 -5.25
C VAL A 267 -11.93 -12.84 -6.19
N THR A 268 -13.19 -12.67 -6.53
CA THR A 268 -13.95 -13.45 -7.53
C THR A 268 -14.63 -12.51 -8.52
N LEU A 269 -15.41 -13.05 -9.44
CA LEU A 269 -16.25 -12.25 -10.35
C LEU A 269 -17.70 -12.34 -9.89
N ALA A 270 -18.38 -11.19 -9.81
CA ALA A 270 -19.81 -11.09 -9.58
C ALA A 270 -20.60 -11.34 -10.89
N GLU A 271 -21.90 -11.57 -10.78
CA GLU A 271 -22.80 -11.59 -11.93
C GLU A 271 -23.05 -10.17 -12.49
N GLU A 272 -22.96 -9.15 -11.63
CA GLU A 272 -23.09 -7.75 -12.01
C GLU A 272 -21.98 -7.35 -12.99
N LYS A 273 -22.34 -6.51 -13.96
CA LYS A 273 -21.41 -6.01 -14.99
C LYS A 273 -21.24 -4.51 -14.89
N ASP A 274 -20.02 -4.08 -15.16
CA ASP A 274 -19.69 -2.68 -15.27
C ASP A 274 -20.18 -2.06 -16.61
N ARG A 275 -19.91 -0.76 -16.80
CA ARG A 275 -20.26 -0.03 -18.04
C ARG A 275 -19.60 -0.57 -19.31
N TYR A 276 -18.62 -1.44 -19.19
CA TYR A 276 -17.95 -2.09 -20.33
C TYR A 276 -18.48 -3.50 -20.59
N GLY A 277 -19.48 -3.94 -19.83
CA GLY A 277 -20.08 -5.27 -19.93
C GLY A 277 -19.27 -6.39 -19.29
N LEU A 278 -18.26 -6.05 -18.48
CA LEU A 278 -17.40 -7.00 -17.78
C LEU A 278 -17.92 -7.29 -16.38
N PRO A 279 -17.89 -8.55 -15.91
CA PRO A 279 -18.13 -8.89 -14.51
C PRO A 279 -17.29 -8.00 -13.56
N VAL A 280 -17.92 -7.43 -12.55
CA VAL A 280 -17.21 -6.66 -11.53
C VAL A 280 -16.50 -7.59 -10.56
N ALA A 281 -15.50 -7.07 -9.85
CA ALA A 281 -14.87 -7.82 -8.77
C ALA A 281 -15.84 -7.96 -7.60
N ASP A 282 -16.00 -9.17 -7.11
CA ASP A 282 -16.55 -9.48 -5.80
C ASP A 282 -15.41 -9.96 -4.91
N PHE A 283 -15.44 -9.65 -3.61
CA PHE A 283 -14.40 -10.10 -2.70
C PHE A 283 -14.95 -10.51 -1.36
N SER A 284 -14.48 -11.67 -0.91
CA SER A 284 -14.71 -12.16 0.45
C SER A 284 -13.52 -11.86 1.31
N TYR A 285 -13.75 -11.26 2.47
CA TYR A 285 -12.71 -10.96 3.44
C TYR A 285 -13.20 -11.18 4.87
N SER A 286 -12.39 -11.86 5.67
CA SER A 286 -12.60 -12.01 7.10
C SER A 286 -11.28 -12.02 7.86
N GLN A 287 -11.31 -11.50 9.08
CA GLN A 287 -10.18 -11.57 10.00
C GLN A 287 -10.22 -12.90 10.76
N CYS A 288 -9.07 -13.52 10.95
CA CYS A 288 -8.92 -14.64 11.87
C CYS A 288 -8.71 -14.14 13.31
N ASP A 289 -8.67 -15.06 14.27
CA ASP A 289 -8.46 -14.72 15.70
C ASP A 289 -7.11 -14.05 15.93
N ASN A 290 -6.08 -14.49 15.22
CA ASN A 290 -4.76 -13.87 15.25
C ASN A 290 -4.80 -12.38 14.85
N ASP A 291 -5.52 -12.05 13.79
CA ASP A 291 -5.62 -10.67 13.29
C ASP A 291 -6.33 -9.77 14.31
N ARG A 292 -7.39 -10.29 14.93
CA ARG A 292 -8.14 -9.58 15.98
C ARG A 292 -7.31 -9.35 17.25
N ALA A 293 -6.57 -10.37 17.70
CA ALA A 293 -5.67 -10.27 18.84
C ALA A 293 -4.57 -9.23 18.60
N GLN A 294 -3.96 -9.29 17.42
CA GLN A 294 -2.92 -8.34 17.00
C GLN A 294 -3.43 -6.90 16.96
N ALA A 295 -4.59 -6.65 16.34
CA ALA A 295 -5.19 -5.32 16.26
C ALA A 295 -5.52 -4.75 17.64
N LYS A 296 -6.04 -5.59 18.55
CA LYS A 296 -6.33 -5.23 19.93
C LYS A 296 -5.06 -4.87 20.71
N ALA A 297 -4.00 -5.65 20.57
CA ALA A 297 -2.72 -5.35 21.19
C ALA A 297 -2.12 -4.04 20.69
N ALA A 298 -2.15 -3.80 19.38
CA ALA A 298 -1.69 -2.55 18.78
C ALA A 298 -2.50 -1.34 19.29
N GLN A 299 -3.82 -1.49 19.43
CA GLN A 299 -4.67 -0.46 20.00
C GLN A 299 -4.27 -0.14 21.45
N SER A 300 -4.10 -1.16 22.30
CA SER A 300 -3.72 -0.96 23.70
C SER A 300 -2.39 -0.22 23.83
N VAL A 301 -1.39 -0.58 23.06
CA VAL A 301 -0.09 0.12 23.07
C VAL A 301 -0.22 1.59 22.64
N MET A 302 -1.06 1.89 21.66
CA MET A 302 -1.30 3.29 21.23
C MET A 302 -2.03 4.09 22.32
N GLU A 303 -3.01 3.49 22.99
CA GLU A 303 -3.71 4.10 24.13
C GLU A 303 -2.73 4.41 25.27
N ASP A 304 -1.87 3.45 25.64
CA ASP A 304 -0.84 3.62 26.67
C ASP A 304 0.14 4.75 26.31
N ILE A 305 0.59 4.84 25.05
CA ILE A 305 1.47 5.91 24.59
C ILE A 305 0.80 7.28 24.74
N LEU A 306 -0.47 7.42 24.35
CA LEU A 306 -1.19 8.67 24.43
C LEU A 306 -1.47 9.07 25.89
N HIS A 307 -1.87 8.14 26.74
CA HIS A 307 -2.05 8.38 28.18
C HIS A 307 -0.73 8.76 28.86
N ALA A 308 0.35 8.05 28.59
CA ALA A 308 1.68 8.38 29.11
C ALA A 308 2.18 9.76 28.61
N ALA A 309 1.70 10.20 27.44
CA ALA A 309 1.94 11.55 26.94
C ALA A 309 1.02 12.62 27.57
N GLY A 310 0.04 12.25 28.41
CA GLY A 310 -0.87 13.16 29.09
C GLY A 310 -2.16 13.46 28.34
N ALA A 311 -2.65 12.53 27.52
CA ALA A 311 -3.97 12.66 26.90
C ALA A 311 -5.09 12.52 27.96
N GLY A 312 -6.07 13.41 27.92
CA GLY A 312 -7.26 13.34 28.79
C GLY A 312 -8.32 12.38 28.22
N GLU A 313 -8.70 12.56 26.98
CA GLU A 313 -9.63 11.71 26.25
C GLU A 313 -8.89 10.92 25.17
N VAL A 314 -9.22 9.63 25.01
CA VAL A 314 -8.65 8.77 23.97
C VAL A 314 -9.78 8.03 23.23
N ILE A 315 -9.75 8.07 21.91
CA ILE A 315 -10.71 7.37 21.04
C ILE A 315 -9.99 6.52 20.02
N THR A 316 -10.54 5.35 19.67
CA THR A 316 -9.96 4.47 18.65
C THR A 316 -10.95 4.19 17.54
N ILE A 317 -10.44 4.21 16.29
CA ILE A 317 -11.17 3.93 15.08
C ILE A 317 -10.53 2.72 14.42
N GLN A 318 -11.35 1.73 14.08
CA GLN A 318 -10.87 0.60 13.27
C GLN A 318 -10.81 1.03 11.80
N ARG A 319 -9.64 0.90 11.21
CA ARG A 319 -9.40 1.18 9.79
C ARG A 319 -8.65 0.03 9.15
N TYR A 320 -8.71 0.01 7.83
CA TYR A 320 -8.03 -0.97 6.99
C TYR A 320 -7.32 -0.25 5.85
N ALA A 321 -6.18 -0.79 5.43
CA ALA A 321 -5.36 -0.17 4.42
C ALA A 321 -4.60 -1.23 3.59
N HIS A 322 -3.87 -0.78 2.59
CA HIS A 322 -2.80 -1.50 1.92
C HIS A 322 -3.20 -2.91 1.44
N LEU A 323 -4.12 -2.99 0.48
CA LEU A 323 -4.50 -4.26 -0.12
C LEU A 323 -3.33 -4.86 -0.89
N VAL A 324 -2.97 -6.11 -0.58
CA VAL A 324 -1.95 -6.90 -1.29
C VAL A 324 -2.43 -8.35 -1.44
N GLY A 325 -1.72 -9.16 -2.25
CA GLY A 325 -2.17 -10.52 -2.55
C GLY A 325 -3.22 -10.57 -3.65
N GLY A 326 -3.71 -11.77 -3.99
CA GLY A 326 -4.64 -12.01 -5.10
C GLY A 326 -3.97 -12.57 -6.36
N ALA A 327 -2.66 -12.47 -6.50
CA ALA A 327 -1.86 -13.12 -7.55
C ALA A 327 -0.46 -13.45 -7.04
N ARG A 328 -0.39 -14.04 -5.84
CA ARG A 328 0.83 -14.13 -5.04
C ARG A 328 1.98 -14.86 -5.73
N MET A 329 3.18 -14.43 -5.40
CA MET A 329 4.45 -15.06 -5.75
C MET A 329 4.62 -16.38 -4.96
N ALA A 330 5.15 -17.41 -5.62
CA ALA A 330 5.40 -18.71 -5.00
C ALA A 330 6.56 -19.45 -5.66
N GLY A 331 6.89 -20.61 -5.13
CA GLY A 331 7.89 -21.52 -5.72
C GLY A 331 7.38 -22.32 -6.91
N ASP A 332 6.06 -22.49 -7.03
CA ASP A 332 5.40 -23.27 -8.09
C ASP A 332 3.96 -22.81 -8.34
N GLN A 333 3.39 -23.30 -9.45
CA GLN A 333 2.03 -22.92 -9.90
C GLN A 333 0.88 -23.45 -9.02
N HIS A 334 1.11 -24.45 -8.17
CA HIS A 334 0.09 -24.97 -7.25
C HIS A 334 -0.08 -24.07 -6.02
N SER A 335 0.97 -23.30 -5.71
CA SER A 335 1.06 -22.43 -4.53
C SER A 335 0.88 -20.95 -4.85
N GLY A 336 0.94 -20.53 -6.12
CA GLY A 336 0.79 -19.15 -6.53
C GLY A 336 0.65 -18.93 -8.02
N VAL A 337 0.69 -17.68 -8.44
CA VAL A 337 0.42 -17.25 -9.81
C VAL A 337 1.70 -16.89 -10.57
N VAL A 338 2.69 -16.34 -9.87
CA VAL A 338 3.94 -15.87 -10.45
C VAL A 338 5.17 -16.42 -9.70
N ASP A 339 6.28 -16.47 -10.43
CA ASP A 339 7.60 -16.81 -9.88
C ASP A 339 8.24 -15.61 -9.13
N GLN A 340 9.45 -15.83 -8.59
CA GLN A 340 10.21 -14.80 -7.86
C GLN A 340 10.57 -13.56 -8.68
N PHE A 341 10.45 -13.60 -10.00
CA PHE A 341 10.63 -12.45 -10.92
C PHE A 341 9.32 -11.89 -11.46
N CYS A 342 8.22 -12.19 -10.79
CA CYS A 342 6.87 -11.73 -11.17
C CYS A 342 6.36 -12.29 -12.50
N ARG A 343 7.01 -13.31 -13.10
CA ARG A 343 6.58 -13.96 -14.33
C ARG A 343 5.50 -15.01 -14.02
N SER A 344 4.42 -15.00 -14.80
CA SER A 344 3.37 -16.01 -14.69
C SER A 344 3.91 -17.41 -14.94
N PHE A 345 3.54 -18.37 -14.11
CA PHE A 345 3.84 -19.78 -14.33
C PHE A 345 3.13 -20.34 -15.59
N ALA A 346 1.94 -19.85 -15.87
CA ALA A 346 1.09 -20.38 -16.95
C ALA A 346 1.37 -19.71 -18.31
N VAL A 347 1.78 -18.44 -18.33
CA VAL A 347 1.96 -17.64 -19.55
C VAL A 347 3.36 -17.02 -19.58
N PRO A 348 4.28 -17.52 -20.41
CA PRO A 348 5.72 -17.25 -20.31
C PRO A 348 6.12 -15.79 -20.59
N ASN A 349 5.28 -15.00 -21.23
CA ASN A 349 5.50 -13.57 -21.52
C ASN A 349 4.48 -12.65 -20.83
N LEU A 350 3.87 -13.12 -19.73
CA LEU A 350 3.01 -12.34 -18.86
C LEU A 350 3.70 -12.13 -17.52
N TYR A 351 3.71 -10.89 -17.05
CA TYR A 351 4.25 -10.48 -15.76
C TYR A 351 3.18 -9.76 -14.94
N ILE A 352 3.23 -9.88 -13.62
CA ILE A 352 2.37 -9.15 -12.70
C ILE A 352 3.30 -8.38 -11.76
N THR A 353 3.23 -7.04 -11.78
CA THR A 353 4.26 -6.18 -11.16
C THR A 353 3.68 -5.19 -10.15
N ASP A 354 2.61 -5.57 -9.48
CA ASP A 354 1.94 -4.77 -8.44
C ASP A 354 1.86 -5.50 -7.10
N GLY A 355 1.14 -4.92 -6.14
CA GLY A 355 1.00 -5.49 -4.80
C GLY A 355 0.28 -6.83 -4.72
N SER A 356 -0.39 -7.26 -5.80
CA SER A 356 -1.08 -8.55 -5.82
C SER A 356 -0.12 -9.75 -5.73
N VAL A 357 1.17 -9.55 -6.07
CA VAL A 357 2.18 -10.63 -6.03
C VAL A 357 2.75 -10.87 -4.63
N LEU A 358 2.52 -9.98 -3.67
CA LEU A 358 3.10 -10.13 -2.33
C LEU A 358 2.48 -11.33 -1.60
N PRO A 359 3.31 -12.29 -1.11
CA PRO A 359 2.82 -13.49 -0.42
C PRO A 359 2.44 -13.22 1.04
N THR A 360 2.97 -12.15 1.63
CA THR A 360 2.67 -11.63 2.96
C THR A 360 2.60 -10.11 2.90
N GLN A 361 2.00 -9.49 3.91
CA GLN A 361 1.77 -8.05 3.90
C GLN A 361 2.91 -7.25 4.53
N GLY A 362 3.51 -7.77 5.61
CA GLY A 362 4.40 -7.03 6.49
C GLY A 362 3.63 -6.01 7.36
N ALA A 363 4.29 -5.53 8.41
CA ALA A 363 3.74 -4.52 9.32
C ALA A 363 4.23 -3.09 8.97
N ALA A 364 4.35 -2.80 7.67
CA ALA A 364 4.78 -1.50 7.15
C ALA A 364 4.02 -1.13 5.88
N ASN A 365 4.14 0.13 5.45
CA ASN A 365 3.55 0.61 4.20
C ASN A 365 4.20 -0.11 2.99
N PRO A 366 3.46 -0.82 2.12
CA PRO A 366 4.04 -1.74 1.15
C PRO A 366 4.57 -1.08 -0.13
N ALA A 367 4.29 0.19 -0.39
CA ALA A 367 4.56 0.83 -1.68
C ALA A 367 6.03 0.76 -2.12
N LEU A 368 6.98 0.96 -1.20
CA LEU A 368 8.41 0.89 -1.51
C LEU A 368 8.82 -0.54 -1.90
N THR A 369 8.31 -1.55 -1.19
CA THR A 369 8.53 -2.96 -1.48
C THR A 369 7.94 -3.34 -2.84
N ILE A 370 6.71 -2.91 -3.15
CA ILE A 370 6.07 -3.13 -4.45
C ILE A 370 6.94 -2.55 -5.58
N MET A 371 7.42 -1.33 -5.43
CA MET A 371 8.30 -0.69 -6.42
C MET A 371 9.64 -1.42 -6.56
N ALA A 372 10.23 -1.89 -5.47
CA ALA A 372 11.47 -2.67 -5.51
C ALA A 372 11.29 -4.02 -6.23
N VAL A 373 10.18 -4.70 -5.97
CA VAL A 373 9.83 -5.96 -6.66
C VAL A 373 9.58 -5.73 -8.15
N ALA A 374 8.86 -4.66 -8.51
CA ALA A 374 8.63 -4.28 -9.90
C ALA A 374 9.93 -3.91 -10.63
N ALA A 375 10.85 -3.18 -9.98
CA ALA A 375 12.16 -2.85 -10.54
C ALA A 375 13.01 -4.11 -10.77
N ARG A 376 13.03 -5.06 -9.82
CA ARG A 376 13.70 -6.35 -9.99
C ARG A 376 13.16 -7.13 -11.19
N ALA A 377 11.84 -7.15 -11.37
CA ALA A 377 11.22 -7.77 -12.53
C ALA A 377 11.64 -7.09 -13.84
N ALA A 378 11.66 -5.75 -13.86
CA ALA A 378 12.10 -4.96 -15.03
C ALA A 378 13.57 -5.20 -15.37
N ASP A 379 14.47 -5.29 -14.40
CA ASP A 379 15.88 -5.61 -14.60
C ASP A 379 16.07 -7.00 -15.24
N GLN A 380 15.32 -7.99 -14.75
CA GLN A 380 15.31 -9.35 -15.33
C GLN A 380 14.83 -9.37 -16.79
N LEU A 381 13.74 -8.61 -17.07
CA LEU A 381 13.22 -8.45 -18.42
C LEU A 381 14.24 -7.80 -19.38
N ALA A 382 14.89 -6.73 -18.93
CA ALA A 382 15.90 -6.03 -19.71
C ALA A 382 17.13 -6.90 -19.97
N ALA A 383 17.53 -7.73 -19.01
CA ALA A 383 18.62 -8.71 -19.18
C ALA A 383 18.26 -9.77 -20.23
N GLY A 384 17.04 -10.35 -20.14
CA GLY A 384 16.54 -11.33 -21.10
C GLY A 384 16.45 -10.79 -22.53
N ALA A 385 16.00 -9.55 -22.70
CA ALA A 385 15.93 -8.88 -24.01
C ALA A 385 17.33 -8.69 -24.62
N ARG A 386 18.33 -8.34 -23.81
CA ARG A 386 19.72 -8.16 -24.27
C ARG A 386 20.41 -9.49 -24.67
N SER A 387 20.08 -10.58 -23.99
CA SER A 387 20.65 -11.91 -24.26
C SER A 387 19.96 -12.67 -25.39
N GLY A 388 18.92 -12.13 -26.03
CA GLY A 388 18.11 -12.81 -27.04
C GLY A 388 17.27 -13.96 -26.51
N SER A 389 17.22 -14.17 -25.20
CA SER A 389 16.44 -15.24 -24.56
C SER A 389 14.97 -14.87 -24.25
N ALA A 390 14.55 -13.68 -24.64
CA ALA A 390 13.19 -13.18 -24.44
C ALA A 390 12.24 -13.44 -25.64
N SER A 391 12.63 -14.31 -26.61
CA SER A 391 11.83 -14.68 -27.78
C SER A 391 10.79 -15.76 -27.47
#